data_312d8b197a731f107c686d5b1a3ec599
#
_entry.id   312d8b197a731f107c686d5b1a3ec599
#
_cell.length_a   1.000
_cell.length_b   1.000
_cell.length_c   1.000
_cell.angle_alpha   90.00
_cell.angle_beta   90.00
_cell.angle_gamma   90.00
#
_symmetry.space_group_name_H-M   'P 1'
#
loop_
_entity.id
_entity.type
_entity.pdbx_description
1 polymer ?
#
loop_
_entity_poly.entity_id
_entity_poly.type
_entity_poly.pdbx_seq_one_letter_code
_entity_poly.pdbx_strand_id
1 'polypeptide(L)'
;MPVIKGLIFDAYGTLYDVHSVHAKTEELCPGKGDLITQIWRLKQLEYTWLQTSLQEYRDFTYLTQVSLEFALRAAGVEPSENITKPLFEKYLDLDPYPEAKEALAALKKRGGLQLAILSNGSTAMLSALVKNSGLDAFLNATLSVDGARKFKPHPDCYALVEKTLGLKNDEVLFVSSNGFDVAGAKHFGFKVAWIRRGGSTPLPPGPVGPAQMYRLLRGNPETLGYLQDYTVAALTDLVGLL
;
A
#
# COMPACT_ATOMS: atom_id res chain seq x y z
N MET A 1 -5.88 -12.58 -26.15
CA MET A 1 -5.23 -12.15 -24.90
C MET A 1 -5.83 -13.00 -23.79
N PRO A 2 -5.04 -13.43 -22.79
CA PRO A 2 -5.60 -14.16 -21.66
C PRO A 2 -6.65 -13.29 -20.98
N VAL A 3 -7.73 -13.93 -20.53
CA VAL A 3 -8.84 -13.26 -19.86
C VAL A 3 -8.43 -13.02 -18.40
N ILE A 4 -8.51 -11.79 -17.93
CA ILE A 4 -8.29 -11.47 -16.51
C ILE A 4 -9.38 -12.10 -15.67
N LYS A 5 -8.98 -12.88 -14.67
CA LYS A 5 -9.86 -13.57 -13.72
C LYS A 5 -9.71 -13.05 -12.28
N GLY A 6 -8.63 -12.30 -12.00
CA GLY A 6 -8.38 -11.72 -10.69
C GLY A 6 -7.85 -10.30 -10.76
N LEU A 7 -8.42 -9.43 -9.92
CA LEU A 7 -7.86 -8.13 -9.57
C LEU A 7 -7.27 -8.22 -8.17
N ILE A 8 -5.96 -8.03 -8.11
CA ILE A 8 -5.21 -8.11 -6.86
C ILE A 8 -4.72 -6.71 -6.51
N PHE A 9 -5.16 -6.20 -5.38
CA PHE A 9 -4.88 -4.83 -4.95
C PHE A 9 -3.78 -4.81 -3.89
N ASP A 10 -2.84 -3.89 -4.02
CA ASP A 10 -2.09 -3.43 -2.85
C ASP A 10 -3.05 -2.70 -1.89
N ALA A 11 -2.72 -2.65 -0.60
CA ALA A 11 -3.55 -2.01 0.41
C ALA A 11 -3.14 -0.55 0.65
N TYR A 12 -1.93 -0.35 1.19
CA TYR A 12 -1.44 0.93 1.71
C TYR A 12 -1.02 1.91 0.61
N GLY A 13 -1.78 2.99 0.46
CA GLY A 13 -1.64 3.98 -0.61
C GLY A 13 -2.49 3.65 -1.84
N THR A 14 -3.05 2.43 -1.94
CA THR A 14 -3.84 1.95 -3.07
C THR A 14 -5.33 1.93 -2.75
N LEU A 15 -5.75 1.12 -1.78
CA LEU A 15 -7.12 1.11 -1.25
C LEU A 15 -7.28 2.06 -0.05
N TYR A 16 -6.23 2.24 0.75
CA TYR A 16 -6.24 3.04 1.99
C TYR A 16 -5.25 4.18 1.93
N ASP A 17 -5.69 5.36 2.37
CA ASP A 17 -4.83 6.54 2.46
C ASP A 17 -3.92 6.46 3.69
N VAL A 18 -2.63 6.22 3.45
CA VAL A 18 -1.60 6.15 4.51
C VAL A 18 -1.36 7.50 5.18
N HIS A 19 -1.79 8.60 4.56
CA HIS A 19 -1.66 9.95 5.13
C HIS A 19 -2.83 10.33 6.03
N SER A 20 -3.89 9.50 6.10
CA SER A 20 -5.02 9.74 7.01
C SER A 20 -4.63 9.74 8.50
N VAL A 21 -3.42 9.25 8.84
CA VAL A 21 -2.84 9.38 10.20
C VAL A 21 -2.34 10.79 10.51
N HIS A 22 -2.19 11.67 9.50
CA HIS A 22 -1.59 12.99 9.66
C HIS A 22 -2.31 13.84 10.71
N ALA A 23 -3.63 13.89 10.66
CA ALA A 23 -4.42 14.68 11.59
C ALA A 23 -4.17 14.26 13.06
N LYS A 24 -4.10 12.94 13.31
CA LYS A 24 -3.79 12.40 14.64
C LYS A 24 -2.35 12.66 15.04
N THR A 25 -1.42 12.62 14.10
CA THR A 25 -0.01 12.93 14.36
C THR A 25 0.18 14.40 14.69
N GLU A 26 -0.51 15.30 13.99
CA GLU A 26 -0.48 16.75 14.28
C GLU A 26 -1.09 17.09 15.63
N GLU A 27 -2.21 16.41 16.01
CA GLU A 27 -2.82 16.54 17.34
C GLU A 27 -1.86 16.19 18.46
N LEU A 28 -1.13 15.08 18.32
CA LEU A 28 -0.21 14.56 19.36
C LEU A 28 1.18 15.23 19.33
N CYS A 29 1.59 15.73 18.16
CA CYS A 29 2.90 16.36 17.93
C CYS A 29 2.74 17.66 17.14
N PRO A 30 2.21 18.75 17.75
CA PRO A 30 1.87 19.98 17.04
C PRO A 30 3.05 20.58 16.25
N GLY A 31 2.81 20.95 15.00
CA GLY A 31 3.78 21.51 14.07
C GLY A 31 4.77 20.48 13.48
N LYS A 32 4.62 19.18 13.80
CA LYS A 32 5.51 18.11 13.33
C LYS A 32 4.76 16.98 12.60
N GLY A 33 3.44 17.06 12.50
CA GLY A 33 2.60 15.99 11.97
C GLY A 33 2.98 15.55 10.57
N ASP A 34 3.19 16.50 9.65
CA ASP A 34 3.59 16.19 8.27
C ASP A 34 4.97 15.51 8.23
N LEU A 35 5.96 16.08 8.91
CA LEU A 35 7.33 15.54 8.94
C LEU A 35 7.35 14.10 9.50
N ILE A 36 6.72 13.88 10.66
CA ILE A 36 6.68 12.56 11.30
C ILE A 36 5.97 11.55 10.39
N THR A 37 4.80 11.89 9.84
CA THR A 37 4.03 10.99 8.98
C THR A 37 4.84 10.54 7.76
N GLN A 38 5.56 11.46 7.11
CA GLN A 38 6.36 11.13 5.93
C GLN A 38 7.59 10.29 6.28
N ILE A 39 8.34 10.65 7.34
CA ILE A 39 9.49 9.87 7.79
C ILE A 39 9.02 8.46 8.22
N TRP A 40 7.92 8.37 8.98
CA TRP A 40 7.35 7.09 9.40
C TRP A 40 7.11 6.17 8.21
N ARG A 41 6.37 6.65 7.20
CA ARG A 41 6.07 5.85 6.01
C ARG A 41 7.32 5.47 5.20
N LEU A 42 8.27 6.38 5.02
CA LEU A 42 9.53 6.10 4.32
C LEU A 42 10.34 5.02 5.04
N LYS A 43 10.50 5.14 6.36
CA LYS A 43 11.24 4.17 7.18
C LYS A 43 10.53 2.82 7.29
N GLN A 44 9.21 2.82 7.35
CA GLN A 44 8.43 1.60 7.32
C GLN A 44 8.72 0.77 6.06
N LEU A 45 8.73 1.40 4.88
CA LEU A 45 9.07 0.74 3.62
C LEU A 45 10.55 0.34 3.56
N GLU A 46 11.46 1.23 3.95
CA GLU A 46 12.89 0.93 3.99
C GLU A 46 13.17 -0.29 4.86
N TYR A 47 12.55 -0.39 6.04
CA TYR A 47 12.73 -1.52 6.95
C TYR A 47 12.22 -2.84 6.38
N THR A 48 11.16 -2.82 5.56
CA THR A 48 10.72 -4.04 4.87
C THR A 48 11.80 -4.57 3.91
N TRP A 49 12.45 -3.68 3.18
CA TRP A 49 13.54 -4.06 2.26
C TRP A 49 14.80 -4.50 2.99
N LEU A 50 15.16 -3.82 4.07
CA LEU A 50 16.29 -4.22 4.92
C LEU A 50 16.05 -5.62 5.50
N GLN A 51 14.88 -5.90 6.07
CA GLN A 51 14.55 -7.22 6.60
C GLN A 51 14.67 -8.32 5.53
N THR A 52 14.14 -8.05 4.33
CA THR A 52 14.25 -8.99 3.22
C THR A 52 15.70 -9.21 2.80
N SER A 53 16.52 -8.16 2.71
CA SER A 53 17.94 -8.24 2.33
C SER A 53 18.79 -8.91 3.40
N LEU A 54 18.49 -8.71 4.68
CA LEU A 54 19.14 -9.35 5.82
C LEU A 54 18.72 -10.82 5.99
N GLN A 55 17.74 -11.28 5.20
CA GLN A 55 17.13 -12.62 5.31
C GLN A 55 16.51 -12.90 6.68
N GLU A 56 16.14 -11.86 7.39
CA GLU A 56 15.35 -11.91 8.63
C GLU A 56 13.90 -11.53 8.34
N TYR A 57 13.00 -11.98 9.21
CA TYR A 57 11.61 -11.61 9.10
C TYR A 57 11.05 -11.21 10.46
N ARG A 58 10.69 -9.96 10.55
CA ARG A 58 9.77 -9.41 11.55
C ARG A 58 8.54 -8.90 10.81
N ASP A 59 7.36 -9.15 11.34
CA ASP A 59 6.12 -8.79 10.66
C ASP A 59 5.95 -7.27 10.52
N PHE A 60 4.99 -6.88 9.71
CA PHE A 60 4.76 -5.47 9.43
C PHE A 60 4.25 -4.69 10.65
N THR A 61 3.64 -5.37 11.64
CA THR A 61 3.26 -4.78 12.93
C THR A 61 4.48 -4.24 13.65
N TYR A 62 5.49 -5.09 13.80
CA TYR A 62 6.77 -4.71 14.42
C TYR A 62 7.44 -3.56 13.64
N LEU A 63 7.53 -3.67 12.31
CA LEU A 63 8.17 -2.65 11.48
C LEU A 63 7.42 -1.31 11.54
N THR A 64 6.10 -1.34 11.63
CA THR A 64 5.28 -0.13 11.79
C THR A 64 5.58 0.58 13.10
N GLN A 65 5.76 -0.18 14.20
CA GLN A 65 6.07 0.39 15.52
C GLN A 65 7.49 0.97 15.56
N VAL A 66 8.51 0.22 15.17
CA VAL A 66 9.90 0.69 15.24
C VAL A 66 10.19 1.83 14.27
N SER A 67 9.53 1.88 13.13
CA SER A 67 9.62 3.01 12.19
C SER A 67 8.93 4.27 12.72
N LEU A 68 7.83 4.13 13.48
CA LEU A 68 7.22 5.24 14.19
C LEU A 68 8.17 5.83 15.25
N GLU A 69 8.77 4.99 16.09
CA GLU A 69 9.74 5.44 17.08
C GLU A 69 10.91 6.18 16.42
N PHE A 70 11.43 5.64 15.30
CA PHE A 70 12.48 6.33 14.54
C PHE A 70 11.99 7.71 14.06
N ALA A 71 10.77 7.80 13.50
CA ALA A 71 10.24 9.05 12.97
C ALA A 71 10.06 10.12 14.07
N LEU A 72 9.57 9.71 15.24
CA LEU A 72 9.42 10.59 16.39
C LEU A 72 10.79 11.15 16.84
N ARG A 73 11.79 10.28 17.07
CA ARG A 73 13.14 10.72 17.46
C ARG A 73 13.78 11.62 16.41
N ALA A 74 13.65 11.27 15.13
CA ALA A 74 14.16 12.10 14.02
C ALA A 74 13.53 13.50 13.97
N ALA A 75 12.28 13.62 14.41
CA ALA A 75 11.58 14.89 14.55
C ALA A 75 11.83 15.60 15.90
N GLY A 76 12.71 15.06 16.75
CA GLY A 76 12.99 15.61 18.08
C GLY A 76 11.82 15.44 19.07
N VAL A 77 11.08 14.34 18.94
CA VAL A 77 10.01 13.94 19.88
C VAL A 77 10.42 12.60 20.52
N GLU A 78 10.49 12.57 21.85
CA GLU A 78 10.77 11.31 22.54
C GLU A 78 9.54 10.39 22.49
N PRO A 79 9.69 9.15 22.00
CA PRO A 79 8.59 8.19 21.96
C PRO A 79 8.07 7.88 23.36
N SER A 80 6.76 7.97 23.51
CA SER A 80 6.07 7.56 24.74
C SER A 80 4.80 6.78 24.37
N GLU A 81 4.31 5.96 25.27
CA GLU A 81 3.12 5.15 25.05
C GLU A 81 1.90 6.01 24.71
N ASN A 82 1.80 7.21 25.31
CA ASN A 82 0.73 8.18 25.04
C ASN A 82 0.74 8.74 23.59
N ILE A 83 1.86 8.62 22.89
CA ILE A 83 2.00 9.05 21.49
C ILE A 83 1.97 7.83 20.56
N THR A 84 2.78 6.82 20.86
CA THR A 84 2.97 5.68 19.95
C THR A 84 1.74 4.81 19.82
N LYS A 85 1.03 4.54 20.93
CA LYS A 85 -0.16 3.69 20.94
C LYS A 85 -1.31 4.30 20.12
N PRO A 86 -1.76 5.55 20.35
CA PRO A 86 -2.85 6.12 19.54
C PRO A 86 -2.51 6.24 18.04
N LEU A 87 -1.24 6.51 17.70
CA LEU A 87 -0.80 6.56 16.30
C LEU A 87 -0.83 5.18 15.65
N PHE A 88 -0.38 4.16 16.36
CA PHE A 88 -0.44 2.80 15.88
C PHE A 88 -1.90 2.31 15.72
N GLU A 89 -2.77 2.61 16.69
CA GLU A 89 -4.20 2.30 16.61
C GLU A 89 -4.86 2.97 15.40
N LYS A 90 -4.54 4.27 15.12
CA LYS A 90 -5.02 4.96 13.90
C LYS A 90 -4.49 4.29 12.64
N TYR A 91 -3.30 3.69 12.67
CA TYR A 91 -2.76 2.96 11.52
C TYR A 91 -3.51 1.64 11.25
N LEU A 92 -4.21 1.08 12.24
CA LEU A 92 -5.12 -0.05 12.08
C LEU A 92 -6.51 0.35 11.57
N ASP A 93 -6.78 1.66 11.49
CA ASP A 93 -8.04 2.26 11.07
C ASP A 93 -7.80 3.42 10.10
N LEU A 94 -7.03 3.14 9.04
CA LEU A 94 -6.80 4.09 7.96
C LEU A 94 -8.08 4.30 7.15
N ASP A 95 -8.27 5.53 6.68
CA ASP A 95 -9.39 5.87 5.84
C ASP A 95 -9.20 5.21 4.45
N PRO A 96 -10.19 4.47 3.94
CA PRO A 96 -10.15 4.04 2.55
C PRO A 96 -10.25 5.27 1.64
N TYR A 97 -9.66 5.20 0.45
CA TYR A 97 -9.90 6.25 -0.55
C TYR A 97 -11.40 6.34 -0.86
N PRO A 98 -11.94 7.56 -1.09
CA PRO A 98 -13.39 7.78 -1.20
C PRO A 98 -14.09 6.89 -2.23
N GLU A 99 -13.40 6.61 -3.34
CA GLU A 99 -13.92 5.79 -4.44
C GLU A 99 -13.72 4.29 -4.25
N ALA A 100 -12.98 3.84 -3.23
CA ALA A 100 -12.60 2.43 -3.09
C ALA A 100 -13.80 1.49 -2.95
N LYS A 101 -14.76 1.86 -2.11
CA LYS A 101 -15.96 1.07 -1.87
C LYS A 101 -16.83 0.96 -3.12
N GLU A 102 -17.04 2.06 -3.82
CA GLU A 102 -17.81 2.11 -5.07
C GLU A 102 -17.15 1.25 -6.16
N ALA A 103 -15.84 1.41 -6.35
CA ALA A 103 -15.08 0.66 -7.35
C ALA A 103 -15.13 -0.85 -7.10
N LEU A 104 -14.87 -1.28 -5.85
CA LEU A 104 -14.94 -2.70 -5.49
C LEU A 104 -16.34 -3.28 -5.63
N ALA A 105 -17.39 -2.52 -5.27
CA ALA A 105 -18.78 -2.94 -5.46
C ALA A 105 -19.13 -3.13 -6.95
N ALA A 106 -18.71 -2.19 -7.79
CA ALA A 106 -18.94 -2.28 -9.25
C ALA A 106 -18.19 -3.47 -9.87
N LEU A 107 -16.94 -3.69 -9.50
CA LEU A 107 -16.13 -4.83 -9.95
C LEU A 107 -16.74 -6.16 -9.49
N LYS A 108 -17.21 -6.25 -8.24
CA LYS A 108 -17.89 -7.44 -7.72
C LYS A 108 -19.19 -7.72 -8.45
N LYS A 109 -19.98 -6.68 -8.75
CA LYS A 109 -21.25 -6.79 -9.49
C LYS A 109 -21.06 -7.31 -10.91
N ARG A 110 -19.95 -6.96 -11.57
CA ARG A 110 -19.61 -7.47 -12.89
C ARG A 110 -19.55 -9.00 -12.93
N GLY A 111 -19.11 -9.63 -11.85
CA GLY A 111 -18.95 -11.09 -11.74
C GLY A 111 -17.75 -11.63 -12.52
N GLY A 112 -17.45 -12.92 -12.31
CA GLY A 112 -16.36 -13.61 -13.02
C GLY A 112 -14.93 -13.20 -12.59
N LEU A 113 -14.80 -12.34 -11.56
CA LEU A 113 -13.54 -11.86 -11.07
C LEU A 113 -13.34 -12.23 -9.59
N GLN A 114 -12.14 -12.65 -9.24
CA GLN A 114 -11.70 -12.72 -7.84
C GLN A 114 -11.06 -11.37 -7.47
N LEU A 115 -11.59 -10.73 -6.42
CA LEU A 115 -11.06 -9.49 -5.88
C LEU A 115 -10.31 -9.79 -4.59
N ALA A 116 -9.03 -9.48 -4.52
CA ALA A 116 -8.23 -9.76 -3.32
C ALA A 116 -7.21 -8.66 -3.04
N ILE A 117 -6.77 -8.60 -1.78
CA ILE A 117 -5.63 -7.79 -1.37
C ILE A 117 -4.38 -8.69 -1.33
N LEU A 118 -3.24 -8.17 -1.80
CA LEU A 118 -1.90 -8.67 -1.49
C LEU A 118 -1.08 -7.52 -0.92
N SER A 119 -0.67 -7.59 0.34
CA SER A 119 -0.05 -6.48 1.04
C SER A 119 1.12 -6.90 1.92
N ASN A 120 2.04 -5.94 2.15
CA ASN A 120 3.10 -6.06 3.15
C ASN A 120 2.56 -6.06 4.59
N GLY A 121 1.31 -5.62 4.81
CA GLY A 121 0.67 -5.64 6.12
C GLY A 121 0.64 -7.03 6.74
N SER A 122 0.82 -7.12 8.06
CA SER A 122 0.63 -8.39 8.77
C SER A 122 -0.83 -8.84 8.67
N THR A 123 -1.05 -10.14 8.84
CA THR A 123 -2.39 -10.72 8.81
C THR A 123 -3.33 -10.04 9.81
N ALA A 124 -2.84 -9.74 11.00
CA ALA A 124 -3.63 -9.05 12.04
C ALA A 124 -4.00 -7.61 11.63
N MET A 125 -3.02 -6.84 11.11
CA MET A 125 -3.25 -5.46 10.65
C MET A 125 -4.26 -5.42 9.50
N LEU A 126 -4.10 -6.29 8.50
CA LEU A 126 -5.00 -6.33 7.34
C LEU A 126 -6.42 -6.74 7.74
N SER A 127 -6.55 -7.73 8.65
CA SER A 127 -7.86 -8.15 9.15
C SER A 127 -8.59 -7.02 9.87
N ALA A 128 -7.89 -6.25 10.71
CA ALA A 128 -8.46 -5.08 11.37
C ALA A 128 -8.89 -4.03 10.32
N LEU A 129 -7.99 -3.70 9.39
CA LEU A 129 -8.17 -2.64 8.40
C LEU A 129 -9.38 -2.91 7.47
N VAL A 130 -9.49 -4.12 6.91
CA VAL A 130 -10.60 -4.46 6.00
C VAL A 130 -11.94 -4.53 6.73
N LYS A 131 -11.93 -5.00 7.98
CA LYS A 131 -13.13 -5.07 8.82
C LYS A 131 -13.63 -3.68 9.23
N ASN A 132 -12.71 -2.82 9.72
CA ASN A 132 -13.05 -1.47 10.16
C ASN A 132 -13.63 -0.63 9.00
N SER A 133 -13.07 -0.78 7.80
CA SER A 133 -13.53 -0.07 6.59
C SER A 133 -14.77 -0.69 5.94
N GLY A 134 -15.12 -1.95 6.26
CA GLY A 134 -16.18 -2.72 5.61
C GLY A 134 -15.85 -3.12 4.16
N LEU A 135 -14.58 -3.07 3.74
CA LEU A 135 -14.16 -3.52 2.41
C LEU A 135 -14.10 -5.05 2.30
N ASP A 136 -14.05 -5.77 3.42
CA ASP A 136 -14.15 -7.23 3.49
C ASP A 136 -15.38 -7.77 2.77
N ALA A 137 -16.49 -7.03 2.77
CA ALA A 137 -17.72 -7.41 2.06
C ALA A 137 -17.54 -7.58 0.55
N PHE A 138 -16.50 -7.00 -0.06
CA PHE A 138 -16.27 -7.04 -1.50
C PHE A 138 -15.15 -7.99 -1.90
N LEU A 139 -14.30 -8.39 -0.98
CA LEU A 139 -13.08 -9.16 -1.24
C LEU A 139 -13.33 -10.67 -1.10
N ASN A 140 -12.68 -11.45 -1.97
CA ASN A 140 -12.64 -12.91 -1.89
C ASN A 140 -11.54 -13.39 -0.93
N ALA A 141 -10.44 -12.62 -0.83
CA ALA A 141 -9.32 -12.92 0.06
C ALA A 141 -8.53 -11.69 0.44
N THR A 142 -7.82 -11.77 1.56
CA THR A 142 -6.83 -10.79 2.00
C THR A 142 -5.53 -11.53 2.30
N LEU A 143 -4.53 -11.30 1.44
CA LEU A 143 -3.25 -12.00 1.46
C LEU A 143 -2.21 -11.11 2.12
N SER A 144 -1.66 -11.57 3.23
CA SER A 144 -0.48 -10.98 3.86
C SER A 144 0.79 -11.67 3.35
N VAL A 145 1.86 -10.90 3.18
CA VAL A 145 3.19 -11.44 2.89
C VAL A 145 3.79 -12.24 4.05
N ASP A 146 3.11 -12.30 5.22
CA ASP A 146 3.47 -13.20 6.32
C ASP A 146 3.64 -14.64 5.83
N GLY A 147 2.81 -15.06 4.86
CA GLY A 147 2.90 -16.38 4.26
C GLY A 147 4.18 -16.65 3.45
N ALA A 148 4.84 -15.61 2.95
CA ALA A 148 6.11 -15.68 2.25
C ALA A 148 7.31 -15.44 3.16
N ARG A 149 7.12 -14.81 4.33
CA ARG A 149 8.17 -14.32 5.24
C ARG A 149 9.22 -13.45 4.51
N LYS A 150 8.76 -12.67 3.55
CA LYS A 150 9.48 -11.70 2.72
C LYS A 150 8.56 -10.51 2.51
N PHE A 151 9.11 -9.39 2.07
CA PHE A 151 8.32 -8.22 1.73
C PHE A 151 8.39 -7.92 0.23
N LYS A 152 7.33 -7.35 -0.32
CA LYS A 152 7.35 -6.83 -1.69
C LYS A 152 8.50 -5.81 -1.85
N PRO A 153 9.25 -5.85 -2.95
CA PRO A 153 8.94 -6.53 -4.22
C PRO A 153 9.54 -7.94 -4.39
N HIS A 154 9.83 -8.69 -3.33
CA HIS A 154 10.34 -10.06 -3.47
C HIS A 154 9.33 -10.96 -4.20
N PRO A 155 9.73 -11.78 -5.20
CA PRO A 155 8.81 -12.58 -6.01
C PRO A 155 7.97 -13.58 -5.21
N ASP A 156 8.48 -14.13 -4.11
CA ASP A 156 7.73 -15.05 -3.25
C ASP A 156 6.42 -14.42 -2.70
N CYS A 157 6.37 -13.08 -2.58
CA CYS A 157 5.17 -12.37 -2.15
C CYS A 157 4.06 -12.48 -3.20
N TYR A 158 4.40 -12.30 -4.47
CA TYR A 158 3.44 -12.36 -5.58
C TYR A 158 3.00 -13.81 -5.87
N ALA A 159 3.87 -14.79 -5.65
CA ALA A 159 3.55 -16.22 -5.78
C ALA A 159 2.43 -16.68 -4.82
N LEU A 160 2.15 -15.94 -3.74
CA LEU A 160 1.02 -16.20 -2.87
C LEU A 160 -0.34 -16.14 -3.59
N VAL A 161 -0.44 -15.35 -4.67
CA VAL A 161 -1.68 -15.23 -5.45
C VAL A 161 -2.04 -16.56 -6.10
N GLU A 162 -1.13 -17.19 -6.82
CA GLU A 162 -1.37 -18.50 -7.43
C GLU A 162 -1.63 -19.55 -6.36
N LYS A 163 -0.80 -19.57 -5.32
CA LYS A 163 -0.91 -20.55 -4.22
C LYS A 163 -2.26 -20.50 -3.50
N THR A 164 -2.85 -19.31 -3.35
CA THR A 164 -4.06 -19.13 -2.54
C THR A 164 -5.32 -19.08 -3.39
N LEU A 165 -5.25 -18.45 -4.57
CA LEU A 165 -6.41 -18.20 -5.41
C LEU A 165 -6.45 -19.10 -6.66
N GLY A 166 -5.38 -19.84 -6.95
CA GLY A 166 -5.28 -20.69 -8.14
C GLY A 166 -5.19 -19.90 -9.45
N LEU A 167 -4.86 -18.60 -9.39
CA LEU A 167 -4.76 -17.74 -10.56
C LEU A 167 -3.36 -17.78 -11.15
N LYS A 168 -3.25 -18.01 -12.46
CA LYS A 168 -1.98 -17.91 -13.19
C LYS A 168 -1.58 -16.45 -13.36
N ASN A 169 -0.29 -16.20 -13.59
CA ASN A 169 0.24 -14.83 -13.73
C ASN A 169 -0.47 -14.01 -14.81
N ASP A 170 -0.79 -14.61 -15.94
CA ASP A 170 -1.45 -13.96 -17.08
C ASP A 170 -2.96 -13.74 -16.89
N GLU A 171 -3.55 -14.32 -15.84
CA GLU A 171 -4.95 -14.14 -15.44
C GLU A 171 -5.12 -13.02 -14.40
N VAL A 172 -4.01 -12.41 -13.92
CA VAL A 172 -4.01 -11.40 -12.86
C VAL A 172 -3.79 -10.01 -13.43
N LEU A 173 -4.64 -9.07 -12.99
CA LEU A 173 -4.37 -7.64 -13.05
C LEU A 173 -4.02 -7.17 -11.64
N PHE A 174 -2.74 -6.85 -11.41
CA PHE A 174 -2.27 -6.30 -10.15
C PHE A 174 -2.43 -4.79 -10.14
N VAL A 175 -2.91 -4.23 -9.04
CA VAL A 175 -3.26 -2.81 -8.92
C VAL A 175 -2.50 -2.19 -7.76
N SER A 176 -1.66 -1.21 -8.05
CA SER A 176 -0.90 -0.49 -7.01
C SER A 176 -0.66 0.97 -7.39
N SER A 177 -0.55 1.83 -6.38
CA SER A 177 -0.09 3.21 -6.52
C SER A 177 1.42 3.35 -6.23
N ASN A 178 2.05 2.32 -5.67
CA ASN A 178 3.45 2.34 -5.25
C ASN A 178 4.37 1.87 -6.39
N GLY A 179 5.31 2.73 -6.84
CA GLY A 179 6.20 2.44 -7.97
C GLY A 179 6.99 1.15 -7.81
N PHE A 180 7.57 0.89 -6.61
CA PHE A 180 8.32 -0.34 -6.34
C PHE A 180 7.48 -1.61 -6.48
N ASP A 181 6.20 -1.53 -6.11
CA ASP A 181 5.27 -2.64 -6.16
C ASP A 181 4.78 -2.90 -7.60
N VAL A 182 4.58 -1.83 -8.37
CA VAL A 182 4.34 -1.90 -9.82
C VAL A 182 5.50 -2.62 -10.52
N ALA A 183 6.75 -2.22 -10.24
CA ALA A 183 7.94 -2.84 -10.80
C ALA A 183 8.07 -4.32 -10.40
N GLY A 184 7.85 -4.64 -9.12
CA GLY A 184 7.92 -6.01 -8.61
C GLY A 184 6.87 -6.94 -9.20
N ALA A 185 5.61 -6.49 -9.25
CA ALA A 185 4.51 -7.27 -9.83
C ALA A 185 4.70 -7.48 -11.35
N LYS A 186 5.19 -6.45 -12.06
CA LYS A 186 5.53 -6.57 -13.48
C LYS A 186 6.68 -7.53 -13.74
N HIS A 187 7.74 -7.44 -12.93
CA HIS A 187 8.87 -8.37 -12.99
C HIS A 187 8.44 -9.83 -12.74
N PHE A 188 7.51 -10.03 -11.81
CA PHE A 188 6.95 -11.36 -11.51
C PHE A 188 6.11 -11.94 -12.65
N GLY A 189 5.61 -11.11 -13.58
CA GLY A 189 4.85 -11.52 -14.75
C GLY A 189 3.35 -11.23 -14.72
N PHE A 190 2.87 -10.45 -13.77
CA PHE A 190 1.49 -9.97 -13.77
C PHE A 190 1.28 -8.87 -14.83
N LYS A 191 0.03 -8.70 -15.26
CA LYS A 191 -0.41 -7.42 -15.80
C LYS A 191 -0.59 -6.43 -14.67
N VAL A 192 -0.23 -5.18 -14.90
CA VAL A 192 -0.19 -4.17 -13.85
C VAL A 192 -0.93 -2.91 -14.26
N ALA A 193 -1.85 -2.46 -13.41
CA ALA A 193 -2.45 -1.13 -13.45
C ALA A 193 -1.84 -0.26 -12.36
N TRP A 194 -1.19 0.82 -12.76
CA TRP A 194 -0.71 1.83 -11.84
C TRP A 194 -1.77 2.90 -11.62
N ILE A 195 -2.11 3.15 -10.33
CA ILE A 195 -3.01 4.23 -9.95
C ILE A 195 -2.19 5.50 -9.72
N ARG A 196 -2.31 6.45 -10.64
CA ARG A 196 -1.63 7.74 -10.57
C ARG A 196 -2.47 8.76 -9.81
N ARG A 197 -2.42 8.69 -8.48
CA ARG A 197 -3.15 9.66 -7.65
C ARG A 197 -2.47 11.03 -7.69
N GLY A 198 -3.26 12.07 -7.93
CA GLY A 198 -2.78 13.46 -7.90
C GLY A 198 -2.21 13.99 -9.21
N GLY A 199 -2.29 13.22 -10.32
CA GLY A 199 -1.91 13.68 -11.67
C GLY A 199 -0.44 14.13 -11.80
N SER A 200 -0.11 14.78 -12.90
CA SER A 200 1.18 15.43 -13.14
C SER A 200 1.14 16.91 -12.73
N THR A 201 0.74 17.18 -11.48
CA THR A 201 0.76 18.58 -11.00
C THR A 201 2.22 19.03 -10.94
N PRO A 202 2.59 20.11 -11.67
CA PRO A 202 3.92 20.66 -11.58
C PRO A 202 4.26 21.02 -10.13
N LEU A 203 5.53 20.89 -9.77
CA LEU A 203 5.98 21.34 -8.46
C LEU A 203 5.72 22.85 -8.33
N PRO A 204 5.13 23.32 -7.24
CA PRO A 204 5.04 24.75 -7.00
C PRO A 204 6.46 25.35 -6.89
N PRO A 205 6.65 26.61 -7.27
CA PRO A 205 7.91 27.29 -7.03
C PRO A 205 8.16 27.40 -5.51
N GLY A 206 9.36 27.03 -5.07
CA GLY A 206 9.77 27.12 -3.68
C GLY A 206 10.27 25.80 -3.06
N PRO A 207 10.53 25.77 -1.76
CA PRO A 207 11.00 24.58 -1.07
C PRO A 207 9.95 23.46 -1.12
N VAL A 208 10.42 22.26 -1.37
CA VAL A 208 9.58 21.04 -1.38
C VAL A 208 9.36 20.59 0.06
N GLY A 209 8.10 20.57 0.50
CA GLY A 209 7.72 20.07 1.82
C GLY A 209 7.76 18.54 1.90
N PRO A 210 7.70 17.97 3.14
CA PRO A 210 7.81 16.52 3.36
C PRO A 210 6.79 15.69 2.58
N ALA A 211 5.51 16.03 2.58
CA ALA A 211 4.47 15.32 1.83
C ALA A 211 4.71 15.34 0.32
N GLN A 212 5.20 16.46 -0.21
CA GLN A 212 5.52 16.60 -1.62
C GLN A 212 6.76 15.78 -1.99
N MET A 213 7.79 15.78 -1.15
CA MET A 213 8.97 14.93 -1.32
C MET A 213 8.58 13.45 -1.35
N TYR A 214 7.70 13.02 -0.43
CA TYR A 214 7.18 11.66 -0.42
C TYR A 214 6.51 11.29 -1.76
N ARG A 215 5.62 12.16 -2.29
CA ARG A 215 4.94 11.91 -3.57
C ARG A 215 5.92 11.80 -4.73
N LEU A 216 6.95 12.64 -4.76
CA LEU A 216 8.00 12.56 -5.79
C LEU A 216 8.75 11.22 -5.73
N LEU A 217 9.06 10.75 -4.54
CA LEU A 217 9.84 9.53 -4.34
C LEU A 217 9.03 8.24 -4.50
N ARG A 218 7.73 8.28 -4.25
CA ARG A 218 6.92 7.05 -4.14
C ARG A 218 5.70 7.01 -5.06
N GLY A 219 5.26 8.14 -5.56
CA GLY A 219 4.07 8.26 -6.42
C GLY A 219 4.34 8.11 -7.91
N ASN A 220 5.58 7.84 -8.31
CA ASN A 220 5.96 7.62 -9.71
C ASN A 220 6.42 6.17 -9.92
N PRO A 221 6.24 5.61 -11.14
CA PRO A 221 6.83 4.31 -11.48
C PRO A 221 8.35 4.36 -11.41
N GLU A 222 8.95 3.22 -11.07
CA GLU A 222 10.41 3.09 -11.07
C GLU A 222 10.97 3.01 -12.51
N THR A 223 12.15 3.59 -12.73
CA THR A 223 12.82 3.61 -14.04
C THR A 223 13.68 2.36 -14.29
N LEU A 224 13.28 1.21 -13.73
CA LEU A 224 13.99 -0.08 -13.81
C LEU A 224 13.62 -0.93 -15.03
N GLY A 225 12.84 -0.40 -15.96
CA GLY A 225 12.39 -1.12 -17.16
C GLY A 225 11.13 -1.97 -16.97
N TYR A 226 10.58 -2.06 -15.78
CA TYR A 226 9.34 -2.80 -15.48
C TYR A 226 8.13 -1.86 -15.44
N LEU A 227 7.67 -1.47 -16.63
CA LEU A 227 6.57 -0.50 -16.76
C LEU A 227 5.20 -1.20 -16.64
N GLN A 228 4.24 -0.46 -16.10
CA GLN A 228 2.84 -0.88 -16.02
C GLN A 228 2.21 -1.08 -17.40
N ASP A 229 1.18 -1.93 -17.47
CA ASP A 229 0.38 -2.12 -18.68
C ASP A 229 -0.70 -1.04 -18.83
N TYR A 230 -1.22 -0.54 -17.69
CA TYR A 230 -2.27 0.48 -17.65
C TYR A 230 -1.92 1.57 -16.62
N THR A 231 -2.36 2.79 -16.92
CA THR A 231 -2.35 3.90 -15.97
C THR A 231 -3.77 4.39 -15.78
N VAL A 232 -4.23 4.47 -14.54
CA VAL A 232 -5.56 4.94 -14.16
C VAL A 232 -5.46 6.07 -13.15
N ALA A 233 -6.41 6.99 -13.14
CA ALA A 233 -6.44 8.11 -12.19
C ALA A 233 -7.11 7.73 -10.87
N ALA A 234 -8.09 6.83 -10.92
CA ALA A 234 -8.87 6.36 -9.78
C ALA A 234 -9.19 4.86 -9.90
N LEU A 235 -9.59 4.25 -8.78
CA LEU A 235 -10.02 2.84 -8.75
C LEU A 235 -11.26 2.57 -9.62
N THR A 236 -12.14 3.55 -9.78
CA THR A 236 -13.34 3.45 -10.63
C THR A 236 -13.01 3.23 -12.12
N ASP A 237 -11.86 3.72 -12.58
CA ASP A 237 -11.44 3.56 -13.98
C ASP A 237 -11.16 2.09 -14.34
N LEU A 238 -10.86 1.26 -13.33
CA LEU A 238 -10.61 -0.18 -13.53
C LEU A 238 -11.82 -0.92 -14.11
N VAL A 239 -13.03 -0.43 -13.84
CA VAL A 239 -14.27 -1.04 -14.35
C VAL A 239 -14.34 -0.98 -15.89
N GLY A 240 -13.77 0.07 -16.47
CA GLY A 240 -13.72 0.26 -17.93
C GLY A 240 -12.56 -0.45 -18.63
N LEU A 241 -11.57 -0.95 -17.89
CA LEU A 241 -10.41 -1.68 -18.44
C LEU A 241 -10.70 -3.16 -18.73
N LEU A 242 -11.74 -3.70 -18.15
CA LEU A 242 -12.12 -5.10 -18.16
C LEU A 242 -13.41 -5.28 -18.98
#